data_2ca03136fbb4610a6916dbb83b3a176b
#
_entry.id   2ca03136fbb4610a6916dbb83b3a176b
#
_cell.length_a   1.000
_cell.length_b   1.000
_cell.length_c   1.000
_cell.angle_alpha   90.00
_cell.angle_beta   90.00
_cell.angle_gamma   90.00
#
_symmetry.space_group_name_H-M   'P 1'
#
loop_
_entity.id
_entity.type
_entity.pdbx_description
1 polymer ?
#
loop_
_entity_poly.entity_id
_entity_poly.type
_entity_poly.pdbx_seq_one_letter_code
_entity_poly.pdbx_strand_id
1 'polypeptide(L)' 'MNAFKIILQSVNDVKDFVNTVSKFNYDIDLVSGRYVVDAKSIMGIFSLDLTKPIEVRVFADKFDNLLSELKRFII' A
#
# COMPACT_ATOMS: atom_id res chain seq x y z
N MET A 1 -12.37 -2.13 -9.51
CA MET A 1 -11.08 -1.87 -8.85
C MET A 1 -11.22 -0.74 -7.86
N ASN A 2 -10.68 -0.91 -6.68
CA ASN A 2 -10.79 0.06 -5.60
C ASN A 2 -9.43 0.68 -5.31
N ALA A 3 -9.41 2.01 -5.15
CA ALA A 3 -8.15 2.74 -4.96
C ALA A 3 -8.29 3.82 -3.90
N PHE A 4 -7.21 4.04 -3.19
CA PHE A 4 -7.08 5.12 -2.22
C PHE A 4 -5.61 5.51 -2.12
N LYS A 5 -5.31 6.61 -1.45
CA LYS A 5 -3.93 7.10 -1.34
C LYS A 5 -3.42 7.04 0.08
N ILE A 6 -2.12 6.77 0.19
CA ILE A 6 -1.42 6.69 1.48
C ILE A 6 -0.14 7.50 1.43
N ILE A 7 0.38 7.78 2.62
CA ILE A 7 1.73 8.32 2.81
C ILE A 7 2.51 7.39 3.73
N LEU A 8 3.73 7.05 3.31
CA LEU A 8 4.67 6.26 4.10
C LEU A 8 5.87 7.17 4.40
N GLN A 9 6.09 7.49 5.68
CA GLN A 9 7.05 8.52 6.08
C GLN A 9 8.39 7.98 6.55
N SER A 10 8.50 6.69 6.86
CA SER A 10 9.70 6.12 7.44
C SER A 10 9.87 4.67 6.98
N VAL A 11 11.07 4.13 7.22
CA VAL A 11 11.34 2.70 6.98
C VAL A 11 10.39 1.85 7.82
N ASN A 12 10.12 2.24 9.06
CA ASN A 12 9.20 1.50 9.92
C ASN A 12 7.78 1.52 9.36
N ASP A 13 7.34 2.64 8.78
CA ASP A 13 6.04 2.70 8.12
C ASP A 13 5.95 1.70 6.99
N VAL A 14 6.99 1.58 6.18
CA VAL A 14 7.03 0.63 5.07
C VAL A 14 6.93 -0.80 5.60
N LYS A 15 7.70 -1.13 6.63
CA LYS A 15 7.66 -2.46 7.24
C LYS A 15 6.29 -2.80 7.80
N ASP A 16 5.68 -1.86 8.53
CA ASP A 16 4.36 -2.06 9.11
C ASP A 16 3.31 -2.22 8.03
N PHE A 17 3.40 -1.42 6.98
CA PHE A 17 2.50 -1.50 5.84
C PHE A 17 2.58 -2.88 5.18
N VAL A 18 3.79 -3.35 4.86
CA VAL A 18 3.99 -4.67 4.24
C VAL A 18 3.45 -5.78 5.13
N ASN A 19 3.76 -5.73 6.42
CA ASN A 19 3.28 -6.74 7.37
C ASN A 19 1.74 -6.77 7.42
N THR A 20 1.11 -5.62 7.36
CA THR A 20 -0.34 -5.52 7.39
C THR A 20 -0.97 -6.07 6.12
N VAL A 21 -0.54 -5.60 4.93
CA VAL A 21 -1.16 -6.04 3.67
C VAL A 21 -0.89 -7.52 3.39
N SER A 22 0.20 -8.07 3.91
CA SER A 22 0.55 -9.47 3.72
C SER A 22 -0.41 -10.43 4.42
N LYS A 23 -1.23 -9.95 5.34
CA LYS A 23 -2.27 -10.76 6.01
C LYS A 23 -3.47 -11.03 5.11
N PHE A 24 -3.61 -10.27 4.03
CA PHE A 24 -4.77 -10.35 3.15
C PHE A 24 -4.44 -11.18 1.91
N ASN A 25 -5.38 -12.02 1.49
CA ASN A 25 -5.13 -13.00 0.42
C ASN A 25 -5.29 -12.43 -0.99
N TYR A 26 -5.96 -11.28 -1.12
CA TYR A 26 -6.15 -10.67 -2.45
C TYR A 26 -4.94 -9.83 -2.85
N ASP A 27 -4.85 -9.57 -4.15
CA ASP A 27 -3.77 -8.77 -4.69
C ASP A 27 -3.95 -7.29 -4.36
N ILE A 28 -2.85 -6.63 -4.06
CA ILE A 28 -2.81 -5.20 -3.75
C ILE A 28 -1.58 -4.65 -4.46
N ASP A 29 -1.79 -3.60 -5.28
CA ASP A 29 -0.69 -2.92 -5.98
C ASP A 29 -0.50 -1.51 -5.42
N LEU A 30 0.73 -1.04 -5.49
CA LEU A 30 1.06 0.37 -5.26
C LEU A 30 1.45 1.00 -6.58
N VAL A 31 0.91 2.19 -6.82
CA VAL A 31 1.17 2.94 -8.06
C VAL A 31 1.74 4.30 -7.70
N SER A 32 2.89 4.61 -8.29
CA SER A 32 3.55 5.91 -8.15
C SER A 32 4.05 6.34 -9.53
N GLY A 33 3.37 7.32 -10.12
CA GLY A 33 3.67 7.75 -11.48
C GLY A 33 3.50 6.59 -12.47
N ARG A 34 4.59 6.20 -13.12
CA ARG A 34 4.58 5.10 -14.10
C ARG A 34 4.88 3.73 -13.49
N TYR A 35 5.21 3.71 -12.20
CA TYR A 35 5.64 2.48 -11.55
C TYR A 35 4.48 1.80 -10.84
N VAL A 36 4.37 0.50 -11.05
CA VAL A 36 3.39 -0.35 -10.37
C VAL A 36 4.18 -1.47 -9.71
N VAL A 37 4.02 -1.62 -8.40
CA VAL A 37 4.70 -2.67 -7.64
C VAL A 37 3.70 -3.41 -6.77
N ASP A 38 4.04 -4.65 -6.41
CA ASP A 38 3.26 -5.42 -5.46
C ASP A 38 3.37 -4.80 -4.07
N ALA A 39 2.24 -4.47 -3.45
CA ALA A 39 2.22 -3.88 -2.11
C ALA A 39 2.83 -4.79 -1.05
N LYS A 40 2.92 -6.09 -1.32
CA LYS A 40 3.51 -7.07 -0.41
C LYS A 40 5.02 -7.21 -0.58
N SER A 41 5.61 -6.47 -1.52
CA SER A 41 7.05 -6.50 -1.79
C SER A 41 7.75 -5.29 -1.19
N ILE A 42 8.49 -5.51 -0.10
CA ILE A 42 9.21 -4.42 0.56
C ILE A 42 10.25 -3.78 -0.37
N MET A 43 10.94 -4.59 -1.17
CA MET A 43 11.92 -4.07 -2.11
C MET A 43 11.28 -3.24 -3.22
N GLY A 44 10.11 -3.67 -3.70
CA GLY A 44 9.36 -2.90 -4.69
C GLY A 44 8.96 -1.54 -4.15
N ILE A 45 8.50 -1.49 -2.91
CA ILE A 45 8.09 -0.22 -2.28
C ILE A 45 9.27 0.75 -2.16
N PHE A 46 10.44 0.25 -1.76
CA PHE A 46 11.62 1.12 -1.65
C PHE A 46 12.13 1.64 -2.98
N SER A 47 11.67 1.08 -4.11
CA SER A 47 12.01 1.63 -5.42
C SER A 47 11.15 2.84 -5.81
N LEU A 48 10.09 3.12 -5.05
CA LEU A 48 9.18 4.24 -5.32
C LEU A 48 9.68 5.53 -4.67
N ASP A 49 9.15 6.66 -5.16
CA ASP A 49 9.36 7.96 -4.51
C ASP A 49 8.41 8.06 -3.31
N LEU A 50 8.92 7.80 -2.12
CA LEU A 50 8.14 7.77 -0.88
C LEU A 50 7.86 9.18 -0.33
N THR A 51 8.38 10.23 -0.96
CA THR A 51 8.11 11.61 -0.54
C THR A 51 6.74 12.10 -0.99
N LYS A 52 6.07 11.35 -1.84
CA LYS A 52 4.77 11.70 -2.42
C LYS A 52 3.71 10.67 -2.05
N PRO A 53 2.43 11.08 -2.08
CA PRO A 53 1.35 10.10 -1.90
C PRO A 53 1.43 8.97 -2.92
N ILE A 54 1.10 7.78 -2.47
CA ILE A 54 1.13 6.57 -3.28
C ILE A 54 -0.31 6.05 -3.39
N GLU A 55 -0.71 5.68 -4.61
CA GLU A 55 -2.03 5.07 -4.81
C GLU A 55 -1.97 3.59 -4.48
N VAL A 56 -2.92 3.14 -3.67
CA VAL A 56 -3.11 1.72 -3.36
C VAL A 56 -4.27 1.21 -4.20
N ARG A 57 -4.06 0.15 -4.97
CA ARG A 57 -5.11 -0.49 -5.78
C ARG A 57 -5.40 -1.87 -5.22
N VAL A 58 -6.65 -2.08 -4.82
CA VAL A 58 -7.09 -3.31 -4.18
C VAL A 58 -7.94 -4.11 -5.15
N PHE A 59 -7.57 -5.37 -5.37
CA PHE A 59 -8.27 -6.27 -6.29
C PHE A 59 -9.21 -7.20 -5.51
N ALA A 60 -10.17 -6.58 -4.82
CA ALA A 60 -11.19 -7.27 -4.05
C ALA A 60 -12.44 -6.41 -3.98
N ASP A 61 -13.61 -7.05 -3.89
CA ASP A 61 -14.88 -6.33 -3.76
C ASP A 61 -15.07 -5.77 -2.36
N LYS A 62 -14.61 -6.49 -1.35
CA LYS A 62 -14.73 -6.08 0.06
C LYS A 62 -13.35 -5.99 0.67
N PHE A 63 -13.00 -4.82 1.17
CA PHE A 63 -11.69 -4.58 1.78
C PHE A 63 -11.77 -3.63 2.97
N ASP A 64 -12.91 -3.61 3.66
CA ASP A 64 -13.12 -2.75 4.83
C ASP A 64 -12.10 -3.03 5.94
N ASN A 65 -11.77 -4.30 6.15
CA ASN A 65 -10.77 -4.69 7.15
C ASN A 65 -9.40 -4.14 6.81
N LEU A 66 -9.05 -4.14 5.53
CA LEU A 66 -7.79 -3.56 5.08
C LEU A 66 -7.74 -2.06 5.35
N LEU A 67 -8.81 -1.34 5.03
CA LEU A 67 -8.88 0.10 5.27
C LEU A 67 -8.73 0.40 6.77
N SER A 68 -9.39 -0.38 7.63
CA SER A 68 -9.28 -0.19 9.07
C SER A 68 -7.85 -0.35 9.55
N GLU A 69 -7.13 -1.35 9.06
CA GLU A 69 -5.76 -1.61 9.49
C GLU A 69 -4.75 -0.63 8.91
N LEU A 70 -5.06 -0.01 7.77
CA LEU A 70 -4.17 0.97 7.12
C LEU A 70 -4.53 2.42 7.46
N LYS A 71 -5.49 2.63 8.34
CA LYS A 71 -6.08 3.94 8.60
C LYS A 71 -5.05 5.03 8.86
N ARG A 72 -3.99 4.73 9.60
CA ARG A 72 -2.97 5.75 9.94
C ARG A 72 -2.13 6.20 8.74
N PHE A 73 -2.12 5.44 7.66
CA PHE A 73 -1.39 5.81 6.44
C PHE A 73 -2.25 6.55 5.43
N ILE A 74 -3.57 6.44 5.50
CA ILE A 74 -4.49 6.98 4.51
C ILE A 74 -4.60 8.49 4.64
N ILE A 75 -4.58 9.16 3.49
CA ILE A 75 -4.76 10.61 3.42
C ILE A 75 -6.04 10.99 2.70
#